data_af614e763ebb1bea9ee280bd3c75cfde
#
_entry.id   af614e763ebb1bea9ee280bd3c75cfde
#
_cell.length_a   1.000
_cell.length_b   1.000
_cell.length_c   1.000
_cell.angle_alpha   90.00
_cell.angle_beta   90.00
_cell.angle_gamma   90.00
#
_symmetry.space_group_name_H-M   'P 1'
#
loop_
_entity.id
_entity.type
_entity.pdbx_description
1 polymer ?
#
loop_
_entity_poly.entity_id
_entity_poly.type
_entity_poly.pdbx_seq_one_letter_code
_entity_poly.pdbx_strand_id
1 'polypeptide(L)'
;LERLVQTGAAENTPVAVISKGTMPGQQIVRGDIQTIADKVTEAKLESPAIIVVGENAALDFTAPNRGPLQNVHVGLVGTPKLREKMRVAIDALGGQSYSIVDMSVEQTEEKNRLRSALNHIEDYSWLAFTSQNTITLFFKWLREWNIDVRKLAHLKLAVVGAGTRDALRSEGYIADYVPGEYTTSALARGLANVMRDGEKLLLPRAVQGSETMLDILDQGGVVYEEIPVYDVVGRRMESIQYLNDLDVITFVSASGVRGFLDVLVAEKKNCGVAHMLNDIDSCGDHTDNTDFSLKIHDIMKNIRIAALGNVTEKALEKAGYHADIVPEVGDIEHLISAIGDYYFREKRQ
;
A
#
# COMPACT_ATOMS: atom_id res chain seq x y z
N LEU A 1 34.74 -1.38 25.03
CA LEU A 1 34.25 -1.65 26.39
C LEU A 1 35.42 -1.58 27.41
N GLU A 2 36.58 -2.08 27.12
CA GLU A 2 37.79 -1.99 27.99
C GLU A 2 38.09 -0.55 28.41
N ARG A 3 37.94 0.42 27.52
CA ARG A 3 38.10 1.84 27.82
C ARG A 3 37.12 2.35 28.87
N LEU A 4 35.90 1.82 28.95
CA LEU A 4 34.91 2.20 29.96
C LEU A 4 35.34 1.70 31.35
N VAL A 5 35.87 0.51 31.44
CA VAL A 5 36.44 -0.05 32.67
C VAL A 5 37.63 0.81 33.15
N GLN A 6 38.54 1.18 32.24
CA GLN A 6 39.68 2.07 32.54
C GLN A 6 39.26 3.45 33.04
N THR A 7 38.09 3.93 32.66
CA THR A 7 37.51 5.21 33.07
C THR A 7 36.60 5.09 34.33
N GLY A 8 36.54 3.92 34.97
CA GLY A 8 35.84 3.71 36.24
C GLY A 8 34.48 3.06 36.15
N ALA A 9 34.05 2.56 34.98
CA ALA A 9 32.83 1.76 34.92
C ALA A 9 33.05 0.39 35.57
N ALA A 10 32.04 -0.04 36.35
CA ALA A 10 32.09 -1.35 37.00
C ALA A 10 31.98 -2.47 35.94
N GLU A 11 32.79 -3.53 36.10
CA GLU A 11 32.82 -4.64 35.16
C GLU A 11 31.47 -5.36 34.97
N ASN A 12 30.65 -5.35 36.02
CA ASN A 12 29.27 -5.89 36.00
C ASN A 12 28.21 -4.91 35.48
N THR A 13 28.62 -3.75 34.94
CA THR A 13 27.66 -2.82 34.31
C THR A 13 26.93 -3.50 33.16
N PRO A 14 25.58 -3.50 33.15
CA PRO A 14 24.79 -4.14 32.09
C PRO A 14 25.09 -3.57 30.72
N VAL A 15 25.14 -4.44 29.73
CA VAL A 15 25.33 -4.10 28.31
C VAL A 15 24.36 -4.89 27.45
N ALA A 16 23.74 -4.22 26.48
CA ALA A 16 23.00 -4.87 25.39
C ALA A 16 23.60 -4.48 24.05
N VAL A 17 23.73 -5.44 23.17
CA VAL A 17 24.14 -5.24 21.77
C VAL A 17 22.97 -5.62 20.88
N ILE A 18 22.51 -4.68 20.05
CA ILE A 18 21.35 -4.80 19.19
C ILE A 18 21.83 -4.69 17.74
N SER A 19 21.79 -5.79 17.03
CA SER A 19 22.05 -5.84 15.58
C SER A 19 20.72 -5.74 14.83
N LYS A 20 20.73 -5.06 13.68
CA LYS A 20 19.55 -4.84 12.83
C LYS A 20 18.35 -4.30 13.60
N GLY A 21 18.59 -3.36 14.53
CA GLY A 21 17.54 -2.79 15.39
C GLY A 21 16.36 -2.25 14.56
N THR A 22 15.12 -2.62 14.93
CA THR A 22 13.87 -2.27 14.25
C THR A 22 13.72 -2.85 12.84
N MET A 23 14.55 -3.81 12.45
CA MET A 23 14.57 -4.44 11.14
C MET A 23 14.23 -5.93 11.24
N PRO A 24 13.79 -6.58 10.15
CA PRO A 24 13.70 -8.03 10.10
C PRO A 24 15.06 -8.66 10.47
N GLY A 25 15.02 -9.71 11.28
CA GLY A 25 16.25 -10.35 11.77
C GLY A 25 16.97 -9.59 12.88
N GLN A 26 16.30 -8.65 13.59
CA GLN A 26 16.83 -8.03 14.81
C GLN A 26 17.29 -9.10 15.81
N GLN A 27 18.54 -8.98 16.26
CA GLN A 27 19.08 -9.80 17.32
C GLN A 27 19.52 -8.92 18.48
N ILE A 28 19.27 -9.38 19.71
CA ILE A 28 19.66 -8.67 20.92
C ILE A 28 20.44 -9.64 21.82
N VAL A 29 21.68 -9.27 22.14
CA VAL A 29 22.52 -10.01 23.10
C VAL A 29 22.70 -9.14 24.34
N ARG A 30 22.48 -9.73 25.50
CA ARG A 30 22.60 -9.06 26.81
C ARG A 30 23.65 -9.72 27.67
N GLY A 31 24.38 -8.90 28.41
CA GLY A 31 25.41 -9.30 29.35
C GLY A 31 25.85 -8.13 30.21
N ASP A 32 27.05 -8.16 30.64
CA ASP A 32 27.79 -7.09 31.29
C ASP A 32 29.04 -6.73 30.51
N ILE A 33 29.78 -5.72 30.95
CA ILE A 33 31.03 -5.29 30.25
C ILE A 33 32.00 -6.42 30.11
N GLN A 34 32.08 -7.36 31.07
CA GLN A 34 33.00 -8.48 31.07
C GLN A 34 32.63 -9.57 30.07
N THR A 35 31.32 -9.89 29.95
CA THR A 35 30.85 -11.09 29.23
C THR A 35 30.29 -10.79 27.85
N ILE A 36 29.95 -9.54 27.54
CA ILE A 36 29.22 -9.21 26.32
C ILE A 36 30.02 -9.50 25.03
N ALA A 37 31.32 -9.34 25.04
CA ALA A 37 32.17 -9.56 23.87
C ALA A 37 32.12 -11.04 23.42
N ASP A 38 32.26 -11.95 24.38
CA ASP A 38 32.20 -13.39 24.11
C ASP A 38 30.81 -13.80 23.63
N LYS A 39 29.76 -13.30 24.30
CA LYS A 39 28.34 -13.55 23.89
C LYS A 39 28.00 -13.04 22.51
N VAL A 40 28.49 -11.86 22.12
CA VAL A 40 28.29 -11.30 20.76
C VAL A 40 29.01 -12.18 19.72
N THR A 41 30.22 -12.68 20.03
CA THR A 41 30.98 -13.55 19.16
C THR A 41 30.29 -14.92 19.00
N GLU A 42 29.79 -15.48 20.10
CA GLU A 42 29.06 -16.76 20.12
C GLU A 42 27.75 -16.65 19.33
N ALA A 43 27.03 -15.53 19.49
CA ALA A 43 25.79 -15.24 18.77
C ALA A 43 26.02 -14.84 17.30
N LYS A 44 27.25 -14.68 16.85
CA LYS A 44 27.64 -14.24 15.49
C LYS A 44 26.91 -12.97 15.05
N LEU A 45 26.78 -11.98 15.97
CA LEU A 45 26.13 -10.73 15.67
C LEU A 45 26.90 -9.96 14.59
N GLU A 46 26.19 -9.50 13.58
CA GLU A 46 26.74 -8.74 12.46
C GLU A 46 26.59 -7.23 12.64
N SER A 47 27.52 -6.46 12.08
CA SER A 47 27.40 -5.01 11.93
C SER A 47 26.39 -4.65 10.81
N PRO A 48 25.68 -3.52 10.94
CA PRO A 48 25.75 -2.52 11.99
C PRO A 48 25.01 -2.94 13.27
N ALA A 49 25.56 -2.58 14.44
CA ALA A 49 24.95 -2.85 15.73
C ALA A 49 25.05 -1.64 16.66
N ILE A 50 24.07 -1.49 17.54
CA ILE A 50 24.02 -0.46 18.60
C ILE A 50 24.43 -1.12 19.92
N ILE A 51 25.31 -0.47 20.68
CA ILE A 51 25.71 -0.91 22.02
C ILE A 51 25.07 0.04 23.05
N VAL A 52 24.26 -0.52 23.93
CA VAL A 52 23.66 0.19 25.06
C VAL A 52 24.40 -0.24 26.33
N VAL A 53 24.90 0.70 27.12
CA VAL A 53 25.63 0.44 28.37
C VAL A 53 24.94 1.12 29.54
N GLY A 54 24.83 0.45 30.66
CA GLY A 54 24.21 0.94 31.88
C GLY A 54 22.91 0.18 32.20
N GLU A 55 22.23 0.61 33.26
CA GLU A 55 21.05 -0.10 33.79
C GLU A 55 19.93 -0.28 32.81
N ASN A 56 19.74 0.66 31.86
CA ASN A 56 18.76 0.55 30.81
C ASN A 56 18.99 -0.65 29.86
N ALA A 57 20.24 -1.14 29.75
CA ALA A 57 20.57 -2.32 28.97
C ALA A 57 20.01 -3.63 29.56
N ALA A 58 19.73 -3.63 30.88
CA ALA A 58 19.11 -4.76 31.56
C ALA A 58 17.59 -4.83 31.36
N LEU A 59 16.98 -3.71 30.94
CA LEU A 59 15.54 -3.67 30.72
C LEU A 59 15.18 -4.49 29.48
N ASP A 60 14.25 -5.42 29.65
CA ASP A 60 13.69 -6.17 28.53
C ASP A 60 12.40 -5.51 28.05
N PHE A 61 12.50 -4.72 27.00
CA PHE A 61 11.36 -4.13 26.32
C PHE A 61 10.73 -5.08 25.30
N THR A 62 11.34 -6.24 25.08
CA THR A 62 10.67 -7.31 24.33
C THR A 62 9.61 -7.93 25.25
N ALA A 63 8.47 -7.24 25.41
CA ALA A 63 7.31 -7.84 26.06
C ALA A 63 7.05 -9.19 25.36
N PRO A 64 6.69 -10.25 26.10
CA PRO A 64 6.29 -11.49 25.48
C PRO A 64 5.04 -11.20 24.63
N ASN A 65 5.28 -10.83 23.40
CA ASN A 65 4.24 -10.58 22.45
C ASN A 65 3.66 -11.95 22.10
N ARG A 66 2.56 -12.30 22.76
CA ARG A 66 1.91 -13.63 22.68
C ARG A 66 0.84 -13.67 21.60
N GLY A 67 0.85 -12.73 20.68
CA GLY A 67 -0.10 -12.66 19.61
C GLY A 67 0.13 -13.73 18.51
N PRO A 68 -0.86 -14.00 17.68
CA PRO A 68 -0.77 -14.95 16.57
C PRO A 68 0.32 -14.57 15.56
N LEU A 69 0.65 -13.28 15.43
CA LEU A 69 1.68 -12.76 14.52
C LEU A 69 3.05 -12.57 15.18
N GLN A 70 3.30 -13.15 16.36
CA GLN A 70 4.64 -13.08 16.97
C GLN A 70 5.71 -13.62 16.03
N ASN A 71 6.79 -12.84 15.81
CA ASN A 71 7.88 -13.12 14.86
C ASN A 71 7.41 -13.23 13.40
N VAL A 72 6.28 -12.62 13.03
CA VAL A 72 5.84 -12.50 11.65
C VAL A 72 6.13 -11.09 11.14
N HIS A 73 6.81 -11.01 9.99
CA HIS A 73 7.21 -9.79 9.32
C HIS A 73 6.28 -9.52 8.15
N VAL A 74 5.51 -8.42 8.24
CA VAL A 74 4.45 -8.09 7.29
C VAL A 74 4.85 -6.91 6.41
N GLY A 75 4.97 -7.12 5.10
CA GLY A 75 5.18 -6.07 4.12
C GLY A 75 3.90 -5.31 3.81
N LEU A 76 3.93 -3.98 3.87
CA LEU A 76 2.79 -3.12 3.64
C LEU A 76 2.91 -2.36 2.32
N VAL A 77 1.91 -2.51 1.45
CA VAL A 77 1.73 -1.74 0.22
C VAL A 77 0.45 -0.93 0.33
N GLY A 78 0.56 0.40 0.27
CA GLY A 78 -0.62 1.26 0.40
C GLY A 78 -0.31 2.72 0.68
N THR A 79 -1.36 3.53 0.76
CA THR A 79 -1.22 4.94 1.17
C THR A 79 -0.80 5.04 2.64
N PRO A 80 -0.19 6.17 3.08
CA PRO A 80 0.24 6.35 4.46
C PRO A 80 -0.87 6.04 5.48
N LYS A 81 -2.09 6.49 5.22
CA LYS A 81 -3.25 6.25 6.10
C LYS A 81 -3.62 4.77 6.20
N LEU A 82 -3.56 4.04 5.09
CA LEU A 82 -3.88 2.60 5.06
C LEU A 82 -2.78 1.79 5.74
N ARG A 83 -1.51 2.11 5.47
CA ARG A 83 -0.37 1.45 6.13
C ARG A 83 -0.40 1.66 7.64
N GLU A 84 -0.71 2.86 8.10
CA GLU A 84 -0.83 3.14 9.54
C GLU A 84 -1.97 2.33 10.19
N LYS A 85 -3.14 2.23 9.53
CA LYS A 85 -4.24 1.38 10.03
C LYS A 85 -3.82 -0.08 10.11
N MET A 86 -3.13 -0.61 9.09
CA MET A 86 -2.63 -1.98 9.08
C MET A 86 -1.55 -2.20 10.15
N ARG A 87 -0.61 -1.26 10.29
CA ARG A 87 0.44 -1.30 11.30
C ARG A 87 -0.12 -1.47 12.70
N VAL A 88 -1.08 -0.61 13.08
CA VAL A 88 -1.73 -0.69 14.42
C VAL A 88 -2.40 -2.05 14.64
N ALA A 89 -3.09 -2.59 13.63
CA ALA A 89 -3.75 -3.88 13.75
C ALA A 89 -2.75 -5.06 13.83
N ILE A 90 -1.63 -5.00 13.09
CA ILE A 90 -0.56 -6.00 13.13
C ILE A 90 0.15 -5.96 14.49
N ASP A 91 0.51 -4.77 14.98
CA ASP A 91 1.15 -4.58 16.28
C ASP A 91 0.29 -5.16 17.41
N ALA A 92 -1.04 -4.96 17.35
CA ALA A 92 -1.99 -5.51 18.33
C ALA A 92 -2.01 -7.06 18.34
N LEU A 93 -1.67 -7.70 17.23
CA LEU A 93 -1.54 -9.16 17.11
C LEU A 93 -0.09 -9.65 17.29
N GLY A 94 0.83 -8.74 17.59
CA GLY A 94 2.22 -9.06 17.90
C GLY A 94 3.16 -9.18 16.73
N GLY A 95 2.75 -8.81 15.54
CA GLY A 95 3.56 -8.80 14.35
C GLY A 95 4.43 -7.57 14.23
N GLN A 96 5.35 -7.62 13.27
CA GLN A 96 6.16 -6.47 12.86
C GLN A 96 5.81 -6.08 11.42
N SER A 97 5.65 -4.79 11.15
CA SER A 97 5.26 -4.32 9.82
C SER A 97 6.29 -3.40 9.20
N TYR A 98 6.48 -3.54 7.88
CA TYR A 98 7.45 -2.81 7.09
C TYR A 98 6.77 -2.16 5.88
N SER A 99 6.92 -0.85 5.74
CA SER A 99 6.39 -0.13 4.58
C SER A 99 7.27 -0.37 3.36
N ILE A 100 6.77 -1.15 2.40
CA ILE A 100 7.53 -1.55 1.21
C ILE A 100 7.31 -0.57 0.05
N VAL A 101 6.05 -0.22 -0.21
CA VAL A 101 5.68 0.75 -1.23
C VAL A 101 4.69 1.75 -0.68
N ASP A 102 5.00 3.03 -0.86
CA ASP A 102 4.07 4.13 -0.60
C ASP A 102 3.22 4.38 -1.85
N MET A 103 1.90 4.30 -1.70
CA MET A 103 0.96 4.61 -2.75
C MET A 103 0.50 6.05 -2.60
N SER A 104 0.78 6.87 -3.59
CA SER A 104 0.39 8.28 -3.62
C SER A 104 -0.58 8.58 -4.75
N VAL A 105 -1.47 9.54 -4.51
CA VAL A 105 -2.37 10.08 -5.53
C VAL A 105 -1.70 11.28 -6.17
N GLU A 106 -1.33 11.16 -7.43
CA GLU A 106 -0.69 12.21 -8.21
C GLU A 106 -1.67 12.81 -9.22
N GLN A 107 -1.74 14.14 -9.24
CA GLN A 107 -2.57 14.85 -10.19
C GLN A 107 -1.93 14.81 -11.58
N THR A 108 -2.77 14.68 -12.61
CA THR A 108 -2.32 14.76 -14.00
C THR A 108 -2.47 16.19 -14.54
N GLU A 109 -1.84 16.48 -15.68
CA GLU A 109 -2.05 17.75 -16.40
C GLU A 109 -3.49 17.88 -16.95
N GLU A 110 -4.22 16.78 -17.07
CA GLU A 110 -5.61 16.74 -17.51
C GLU A 110 -6.58 17.47 -16.55
N LYS A 111 -6.12 17.81 -15.34
CA LYS A 111 -6.87 18.71 -14.44
C LYS A 111 -7.21 20.05 -15.10
N ASN A 112 -6.38 20.52 -16.07
CA ASN A 112 -6.66 21.74 -16.81
C ASN A 112 -7.85 21.57 -17.79
N ARG A 113 -8.04 20.37 -18.36
CA ARG A 113 -9.25 20.03 -19.11
C ARG A 113 -10.49 20.02 -18.22
N LEU A 114 -10.37 19.50 -16.99
CA LEU A 114 -11.45 19.57 -16.02
C LEU A 114 -11.82 21.04 -15.71
N ARG A 115 -10.83 21.92 -15.55
CA ARG A 115 -11.10 23.35 -15.35
C ARG A 115 -11.84 23.97 -16.54
N SER A 116 -11.47 23.60 -17.76
CA SER A 116 -12.17 24.04 -18.97
C SER A 116 -13.61 23.52 -19.01
N ALA A 117 -13.83 22.23 -18.74
CA ALA A 117 -15.17 21.65 -18.65
C ALA A 117 -16.05 22.33 -17.58
N LEU A 118 -15.47 22.68 -16.43
CA LEU A 118 -16.17 23.42 -15.37
C LEU A 118 -16.53 24.86 -15.73
N ASN A 119 -15.83 25.49 -16.68
CA ASN A 119 -16.19 26.79 -17.20
C ASN A 119 -17.41 26.74 -18.15
N HIS A 120 -17.67 25.56 -18.72
CA HIS A 120 -18.81 25.25 -19.60
C HIS A 120 -19.66 24.14 -18.99
N ILE A 121 -19.84 24.18 -17.66
CA ILE A 121 -20.50 23.09 -16.92
C ILE A 121 -21.98 22.95 -17.29
N GLU A 122 -22.59 23.97 -17.85
CA GLU A 122 -23.95 23.98 -18.40
C GLU A 122 -24.12 23.00 -19.58
N ASP A 123 -23.07 22.60 -20.25
CA ASP A 123 -23.13 21.61 -21.35
C ASP A 123 -23.35 20.16 -20.83
N TYR A 124 -23.25 19.95 -19.52
CA TYR A 124 -23.39 18.63 -18.90
C TYR A 124 -24.67 18.54 -18.09
N SER A 125 -25.26 17.36 -18.08
CA SER A 125 -26.46 17.03 -17.29
C SER A 125 -26.13 16.13 -16.10
N TRP A 126 -25.02 15.39 -16.19
CA TRP A 126 -24.58 14.45 -15.18
C TRP A 126 -23.10 14.64 -14.83
N LEU A 127 -22.77 14.35 -13.57
CA LEU A 127 -21.40 14.25 -13.07
C LEU A 127 -21.27 12.94 -12.28
N ALA A 128 -20.36 12.06 -12.69
CA ALA A 128 -20.17 10.78 -12.04
C ALA A 128 -18.80 10.67 -11.36
N PHE A 129 -18.79 10.06 -10.18
CA PHE A 129 -17.59 9.79 -9.40
C PHE A 129 -17.41 8.29 -9.16
N THR A 130 -16.28 7.77 -9.59
CA THR A 130 -15.92 6.34 -9.44
C THR A 130 -15.02 6.06 -8.24
N SER A 131 -14.62 7.10 -7.48
CA SER A 131 -13.78 6.96 -6.28
C SER A 131 -13.92 8.14 -5.32
N GLN A 132 -13.59 7.92 -4.04
CA GLN A 132 -13.48 8.96 -3.02
C GLN A 132 -12.37 9.98 -3.36
N ASN A 133 -11.25 9.50 -3.94
CA ASN A 133 -10.14 10.35 -4.34
C ASN A 133 -10.57 11.39 -5.37
N THR A 134 -11.40 10.98 -6.35
CA THR A 134 -11.93 11.91 -7.36
C THR A 134 -12.76 13.01 -6.70
N ILE A 135 -13.64 12.68 -5.77
CA ILE A 135 -14.45 13.66 -5.03
C ILE A 135 -13.55 14.63 -4.27
N THR A 136 -12.62 14.11 -3.49
CA THR A 136 -11.68 14.93 -2.68
C THR A 136 -10.91 15.92 -3.56
N LEU A 137 -10.36 15.44 -4.69
CA LEU A 137 -9.62 16.29 -5.63
C LEU A 137 -10.53 17.30 -6.34
N PHE A 138 -11.72 16.87 -6.79
CA PHE A 138 -12.67 17.71 -7.52
C PHE A 138 -13.09 18.92 -6.67
N PHE A 139 -13.54 18.69 -5.44
CA PHE A 139 -13.95 19.77 -4.55
C PHE A 139 -12.78 20.63 -4.05
N LYS A 140 -11.59 20.03 -3.89
CA LYS A 140 -10.36 20.79 -3.64
C LYS A 140 -10.10 21.78 -4.79
N TRP A 141 -10.18 21.33 -6.05
CA TRP A 141 -9.95 22.19 -7.21
C TRP A 141 -11.04 23.26 -7.40
N LEU A 142 -12.31 22.96 -7.11
CA LEU A 142 -13.34 24.02 -7.11
C LEU A 142 -12.94 25.17 -6.18
N ARG A 143 -12.46 24.85 -4.98
CA ARG A 143 -11.97 25.84 -4.01
C ARG A 143 -10.73 26.58 -4.52
N GLU A 144 -9.73 25.87 -5.01
CA GLU A 144 -8.48 26.43 -5.55
C GLU A 144 -8.71 27.36 -6.75
N TRP A 145 -9.65 27.01 -7.63
CA TRP A 145 -9.97 27.78 -8.83
C TRP A 145 -11.05 28.84 -8.58
N ASN A 146 -11.51 28.98 -7.33
CA ASN A 146 -12.57 29.91 -6.94
C ASN A 146 -13.85 29.73 -7.77
N ILE A 147 -14.22 28.47 -8.05
CA ILE A 147 -15.45 28.11 -8.77
C ILE A 147 -16.55 27.90 -7.74
N ASP A 148 -17.65 28.67 -7.88
CA ASP A 148 -18.80 28.56 -7.01
C ASP A 148 -19.51 27.21 -7.20
N VAL A 149 -19.68 26.48 -6.09
CA VAL A 149 -20.36 25.17 -6.08
C VAL A 149 -21.81 25.25 -6.59
N ARG A 150 -22.46 26.40 -6.52
CA ARG A 150 -23.82 26.61 -7.06
C ARG A 150 -23.90 26.40 -8.57
N LYS A 151 -22.77 26.49 -9.30
CA LYS A 151 -22.72 26.15 -10.72
C LYS A 151 -23.04 24.67 -10.98
N LEU A 152 -22.89 23.80 -9.99
CA LEU A 152 -23.23 22.40 -10.09
C LEU A 152 -24.70 22.07 -9.82
N ALA A 153 -25.52 23.05 -9.44
CA ALA A 153 -26.90 22.83 -8.94
C ALA A 153 -27.84 22.18 -9.95
N HIS A 154 -27.56 22.27 -11.25
CA HIS A 154 -28.38 21.67 -12.31
C HIS A 154 -27.96 20.24 -12.64
N LEU A 155 -26.75 19.78 -12.18
CA LEU A 155 -26.22 18.47 -12.46
C LEU A 155 -26.87 17.40 -11.58
N LYS A 156 -27.16 16.26 -12.19
CA LYS A 156 -27.42 15.02 -11.45
C LYS A 156 -26.10 14.35 -11.12
N LEU A 157 -25.98 13.87 -9.89
CA LEU A 157 -24.75 13.30 -9.35
C LEU A 157 -24.87 11.78 -9.25
N ALA A 158 -23.89 11.05 -9.80
CA ALA A 158 -23.83 9.60 -9.74
C ALA A 158 -22.53 9.14 -9.04
N VAL A 159 -22.63 8.10 -8.22
CA VAL A 159 -21.47 7.54 -7.51
C VAL A 159 -21.45 6.03 -7.58
N VAL A 160 -20.26 5.43 -7.58
CA VAL A 160 -20.08 3.97 -7.74
C VAL A 160 -20.58 3.16 -6.55
N GLY A 161 -20.58 3.70 -5.34
CA GLY A 161 -20.93 2.93 -4.16
C GLY A 161 -20.91 3.71 -2.86
N ALA A 162 -21.11 3.00 -1.74
CA ALA A 162 -21.32 3.59 -0.42
C ALA A 162 -20.19 4.55 0.02
N GLY A 163 -18.92 4.14 -0.06
CA GLY A 163 -17.82 5.00 0.36
C GLY A 163 -17.71 6.29 -0.47
N THR A 164 -17.98 6.21 -1.78
CA THR A 164 -17.98 7.39 -2.66
C THR A 164 -19.20 8.27 -2.38
N ARG A 165 -20.37 7.67 -2.09
CA ARG A 165 -21.57 8.38 -1.65
C ARG A 165 -21.32 9.17 -0.36
N ASP A 166 -20.67 8.53 0.62
CA ASP A 166 -20.42 9.15 1.92
C ASP A 166 -19.39 10.29 1.80
N ALA A 167 -18.39 10.14 0.92
CA ALA A 167 -17.46 11.22 0.59
C ALA A 167 -18.18 12.41 -0.09
N LEU A 168 -19.11 12.14 -1.02
CA LEU A 168 -19.91 13.18 -1.65
C LEU A 168 -20.82 13.90 -0.62
N ARG A 169 -21.39 13.14 0.31
CA ARG A 169 -22.22 13.67 1.40
C ARG A 169 -21.43 14.58 2.35
N SER A 170 -20.16 14.28 2.60
CA SER A 170 -19.29 15.13 3.44
C SER A 170 -18.99 16.49 2.77
N GLU A 171 -19.09 16.60 1.45
CA GLU A 171 -19.02 17.87 0.70
C GLU A 171 -20.38 18.57 0.59
N GLY A 172 -21.45 18.03 1.22
CA GLY A 172 -22.78 18.63 1.28
C GLY A 172 -23.73 18.24 0.14
N TYR A 173 -23.39 17.23 -0.66
CA TYR A 173 -24.19 16.78 -1.81
C TYR A 173 -24.81 15.39 -1.57
N ILE A 174 -25.94 15.16 -2.21
CA ILE A 174 -26.65 13.88 -2.23
C ILE A 174 -26.55 13.32 -3.65
N ALA A 175 -26.17 12.05 -3.78
CA ALA A 175 -26.15 11.38 -5.08
C ALA A 175 -27.58 11.10 -5.57
N ASP A 176 -27.85 11.44 -6.83
CA ASP A 176 -29.12 11.13 -7.50
C ASP A 176 -29.15 9.65 -7.95
N TYR A 177 -27.97 9.06 -8.20
CA TYR A 177 -27.86 7.68 -8.61
C TYR A 177 -26.70 6.94 -7.91
N VAL A 178 -27.02 5.79 -7.35
CA VAL A 178 -26.07 4.82 -6.78
C VAL A 178 -26.51 3.43 -7.26
N PRO A 179 -25.65 2.63 -7.91
CA PRO A 179 -26.04 1.30 -8.36
C PRO A 179 -26.25 0.34 -7.18
N GLY A 180 -27.05 -0.70 -7.38
CA GLY A 180 -27.28 -1.74 -6.38
C GLY A 180 -26.04 -2.60 -6.11
N GLU A 181 -25.19 -2.81 -7.13
CA GLU A 181 -23.87 -3.42 -7.02
C GLU A 181 -22.80 -2.32 -7.12
N TYR A 182 -21.91 -2.25 -6.16
CA TYR A 182 -20.89 -1.20 -6.06
C TYR A 182 -19.71 -1.43 -7.01
N THR A 183 -20.01 -1.53 -8.32
CA THR A 183 -19.04 -1.69 -9.38
C THR A 183 -19.16 -0.60 -10.44
N THR A 184 -18.06 -0.26 -11.10
CA THR A 184 -18.07 0.72 -12.21
C THR A 184 -18.91 0.24 -13.38
N SER A 185 -18.94 -1.07 -13.63
CA SER A 185 -19.82 -1.67 -14.67
C SER A 185 -21.30 -1.52 -14.34
N ALA A 186 -21.71 -1.70 -13.08
CA ALA A 186 -23.08 -1.48 -12.65
C ALA A 186 -23.47 0.01 -12.73
N LEU A 187 -22.53 0.91 -12.36
CA LEU A 187 -22.73 2.35 -12.51
C LEU A 187 -22.96 2.73 -13.99
N ALA A 188 -22.11 2.21 -14.91
CA ALA A 188 -22.24 2.47 -16.34
C ALA A 188 -23.59 1.99 -16.92
N ARG A 189 -23.97 0.73 -16.61
CA ARG A 189 -25.28 0.19 -17.02
C ARG A 189 -26.44 1.02 -16.51
N GLY A 190 -26.34 1.45 -15.25
CA GLY A 190 -27.38 2.27 -14.66
C GLY A 190 -27.48 3.65 -15.29
N LEU A 191 -26.35 4.32 -15.53
CA LEU A 191 -26.32 5.60 -16.24
C LEU A 191 -26.91 5.48 -17.64
N ALA A 192 -26.55 4.44 -18.40
CA ALA A 192 -27.12 4.18 -19.71
C ALA A 192 -28.66 4.00 -19.70
N ASN A 193 -29.22 3.53 -18.58
CA ASN A 193 -30.69 3.37 -18.42
C ASN A 193 -31.42 4.64 -17.95
N VAL A 194 -30.76 5.50 -17.17
CA VAL A 194 -31.41 6.65 -16.54
C VAL A 194 -31.17 7.99 -17.26
N MET A 195 -30.08 8.07 -18.03
CA MET A 195 -29.80 9.24 -18.86
C MET A 195 -30.75 9.31 -20.07
N ARG A 196 -31.14 10.52 -20.44
CA ARG A 196 -32.00 10.79 -21.59
C ARG A 196 -31.15 11.11 -22.82
N ASP A 197 -31.73 10.94 -23.98
CA ASP A 197 -31.11 11.36 -25.23
C ASP A 197 -30.77 12.86 -25.17
N GLY A 198 -29.55 13.19 -25.54
CA GLY A 198 -28.99 14.54 -25.50
C GLY A 198 -28.38 14.97 -24.15
N GLU A 199 -28.58 14.23 -23.08
CA GLU A 199 -27.84 14.48 -21.83
C GLU A 199 -26.35 14.08 -21.98
N LYS A 200 -25.44 14.92 -21.45
CA LYS A 200 -23.98 14.66 -21.46
C LYS A 200 -23.48 14.40 -20.05
N LEU A 201 -22.60 13.41 -19.90
CA LEU A 201 -21.96 13.02 -18.66
C LEU A 201 -20.53 13.59 -18.58
N LEU A 202 -20.20 14.26 -17.48
CA LEU A 202 -18.83 14.56 -17.10
C LEU A 202 -18.29 13.45 -16.18
N LEU A 203 -17.15 12.82 -16.56
CA LEU A 203 -16.57 11.67 -15.87
C LEU A 203 -15.11 11.94 -15.49
N PRO A 204 -14.81 12.73 -14.43
CA PRO A 204 -13.49 12.81 -13.88
C PRO A 204 -13.15 11.50 -13.16
N ARG A 205 -11.98 10.91 -13.46
CA ARG A 205 -11.59 9.62 -12.86
C ARG A 205 -10.07 9.43 -12.79
N ALA A 206 -9.62 8.30 -12.27
CA ALA A 206 -8.22 7.90 -12.32
C ALA A 206 -7.79 7.55 -13.75
N VAL A 207 -6.51 7.76 -14.10
CA VAL A 207 -5.89 7.32 -15.37
C VAL A 207 -6.16 5.83 -15.59
N GLN A 208 -6.00 5.03 -14.55
CA GLN A 208 -6.20 3.58 -14.57
C GLN A 208 -7.65 3.19 -14.22
N GLY A 209 -8.61 3.97 -14.67
CA GLY A 209 -10.02 3.63 -14.51
C GLY A 209 -10.41 2.39 -15.32
N SER A 210 -11.60 1.84 -15.05
CA SER A 210 -12.12 0.65 -15.76
C SER A 210 -12.44 0.96 -17.22
N GLU A 211 -11.76 0.33 -18.18
CA GLU A 211 -12.10 0.39 -19.60
C GLU A 211 -13.47 -0.24 -19.88
N THR A 212 -13.79 -1.34 -19.19
CA THR A 212 -15.11 -1.97 -19.28
C THR A 212 -16.26 -1.01 -18.97
N MET A 213 -16.03 -0.01 -18.12
CA MET A 213 -17.02 1.04 -17.86
C MET A 213 -17.29 1.87 -19.12
N LEU A 214 -16.25 2.24 -19.84
CA LEU A 214 -16.36 3.05 -21.06
C LEU A 214 -17.05 2.25 -22.15
N ASP A 215 -16.66 0.98 -22.35
CA ASP A 215 -17.29 0.06 -23.32
C ASP A 215 -18.80 -0.03 -23.09
N ILE A 216 -19.24 -0.09 -21.81
CA ILE A 216 -20.68 -0.16 -21.46
C ILE A 216 -21.37 1.16 -21.75
N LEU A 217 -20.74 2.31 -21.46
CA LEU A 217 -21.30 3.63 -21.78
C LEU A 217 -21.44 3.81 -23.29
N ASP A 218 -20.43 3.41 -24.08
CA ASP A 218 -20.44 3.46 -25.54
C ASP A 218 -21.55 2.58 -26.13
N GLN A 219 -21.66 1.33 -25.65
CA GLN A 219 -22.72 0.40 -26.05
C GLN A 219 -24.11 0.92 -25.69
N GLY A 220 -24.22 1.67 -24.57
CA GLY A 220 -25.44 2.30 -24.13
C GLY A 220 -25.78 3.62 -24.84
N GLY A 221 -24.93 4.08 -25.77
CA GLY A 221 -25.14 5.34 -26.49
C GLY A 221 -25.00 6.59 -25.63
N VAL A 222 -24.34 6.50 -24.45
CA VAL A 222 -24.17 7.63 -23.53
C VAL A 222 -23.13 8.58 -24.08
N VAL A 223 -23.49 9.86 -24.20
CA VAL A 223 -22.53 10.92 -24.53
C VAL A 223 -21.78 11.33 -23.26
N TYR A 224 -20.47 11.15 -23.22
CA TYR A 224 -19.68 11.49 -22.05
C TYR A 224 -18.37 12.18 -22.43
N GLU A 225 -17.79 12.87 -21.44
CA GLU A 225 -16.43 13.36 -21.47
C GLU A 225 -15.66 12.79 -20.29
N GLU A 226 -14.75 11.88 -20.61
CA GLU A 226 -13.80 11.31 -19.66
C GLU A 226 -12.61 12.25 -19.47
N ILE A 227 -12.24 12.50 -18.20
CA ILE A 227 -11.07 13.28 -17.85
C ILE A 227 -10.26 12.52 -16.78
N PRO A 228 -9.09 11.95 -17.15
CA PRO A 228 -8.24 11.22 -16.23
C PRO A 228 -7.41 12.20 -15.37
N VAL A 229 -7.97 12.65 -14.27
CA VAL A 229 -7.48 13.78 -13.46
C VAL A 229 -6.41 13.42 -12.44
N TYR A 230 -6.23 12.13 -12.12
CA TYR A 230 -5.19 11.65 -11.21
C TYR A 230 -4.76 10.23 -11.54
N ASP A 231 -3.56 9.87 -11.10
CA ASP A 231 -3.10 8.49 -11.06
C ASP A 231 -2.73 8.08 -9.63
N VAL A 232 -2.71 6.76 -9.39
CA VAL A 232 -2.24 6.18 -8.13
C VAL A 232 -0.93 5.48 -8.42
N VAL A 233 0.16 6.10 -8.00
CA VAL A 233 1.51 5.64 -8.27
C VAL A 233 2.16 5.05 -7.03
N GLY A 234 3.00 4.03 -7.25
CA GLY A 234 3.84 3.45 -6.21
C GLY A 234 5.18 4.18 -6.13
N ARG A 235 5.60 4.50 -4.91
CA ARG A 235 6.93 5.02 -4.63
C ARG A 235 7.67 4.05 -3.73
N ARG A 236 8.93 3.80 -4.06
CA ARG A 236 9.83 2.98 -3.27
C ARG A 236 9.96 3.50 -1.85
N MET A 237 9.92 2.59 -0.88
CA MET A 237 10.29 2.84 0.51
C MET A 237 11.63 2.16 0.83
N GLU A 238 12.37 2.71 1.79
CA GLU A 238 13.67 2.13 2.19
C GLU A 238 13.55 0.68 2.63
N SER A 239 12.45 0.33 3.29
CA SER A 239 12.20 -1.03 3.79
C SER A 239 12.04 -2.09 2.69
N ILE A 240 11.97 -1.72 1.40
CA ILE A 240 11.92 -2.69 0.29
C ILE A 240 13.18 -3.57 0.25
N GLN A 241 14.30 -3.09 0.78
CA GLN A 241 15.54 -3.87 0.91
C GLN A 241 15.37 -5.11 1.79
N TYR A 242 14.32 -5.18 2.61
CA TYR A 242 14.01 -6.34 3.46
C TYR A 242 12.97 -7.28 2.86
N LEU A 243 12.71 -7.16 1.57
CA LEU A 243 11.68 -7.98 0.90
C LEU A 243 11.92 -9.48 1.11
N ASN A 244 13.18 -9.93 1.10
CA ASN A 244 13.56 -11.33 1.35
C ASN A 244 13.31 -11.81 2.78
N ASP A 245 13.20 -10.88 3.73
CA ASP A 245 13.03 -11.18 5.15
C ASP A 245 11.56 -11.12 5.57
N LEU A 246 10.63 -10.91 4.62
CA LEU A 246 9.20 -10.87 4.89
C LEU A 246 8.58 -12.26 4.88
N ASP A 247 7.67 -12.50 5.81
CA ASP A 247 6.85 -13.70 5.84
C ASP A 247 5.60 -13.53 4.96
N VAL A 248 5.02 -12.32 4.95
CA VAL A 248 3.82 -12.01 4.17
C VAL A 248 3.84 -10.57 3.65
N ILE A 249 3.30 -10.36 2.45
CA ILE A 249 3.08 -9.03 1.86
C ILE A 249 1.59 -8.79 1.65
N THR A 250 1.11 -7.57 1.96
CA THR A 250 -0.30 -7.21 1.90
C THR A 250 -0.62 -6.31 0.71
N PHE A 251 -1.66 -6.65 -0.03
CA PHE A 251 -2.23 -5.83 -1.09
C PHE A 251 -3.69 -5.49 -0.81
N VAL A 252 -3.99 -4.21 -0.69
CA VAL A 252 -5.34 -3.72 -0.37
C VAL A 252 -6.11 -3.20 -1.60
N SER A 253 -5.47 -3.18 -2.78
CA SER A 253 -6.09 -2.73 -4.03
C SER A 253 -5.32 -3.21 -5.26
N ALA A 254 -6.00 -3.27 -6.41
CA ALA A 254 -5.36 -3.56 -7.70
C ALA A 254 -4.27 -2.53 -8.08
N SER A 255 -4.47 -1.25 -7.73
CA SER A 255 -3.45 -0.21 -7.92
C SER A 255 -2.22 -0.44 -7.05
N GLY A 256 -2.40 -0.99 -5.84
CA GLY A 256 -1.28 -1.40 -4.97
C GLY A 256 -0.43 -2.50 -5.59
N VAL A 257 -1.06 -3.52 -6.19
CA VAL A 257 -0.36 -4.58 -6.93
C VAL A 257 0.48 -3.98 -8.06
N ARG A 258 -0.14 -3.14 -8.90
CA ARG A 258 0.56 -2.48 -10.00
C ARG A 258 1.71 -1.61 -9.48
N GLY A 259 1.45 -0.70 -8.53
CA GLY A 259 2.47 0.20 -7.99
C GLY A 259 3.66 -0.54 -7.37
N PHE A 260 3.43 -1.70 -6.75
CA PHE A 260 4.50 -2.57 -6.28
C PHE A 260 5.34 -3.11 -7.44
N LEU A 261 4.70 -3.62 -8.48
CA LEU A 261 5.40 -4.14 -9.66
C LEU A 261 6.17 -3.05 -10.41
N ASP A 262 5.59 -1.85 -10.54
CA ASP A 262 6.24 -0.69 -11.18
C ASP A 262 7.51 -0.29 -10.40
N VAL A 263 7.46 -0.30 -9.07
CA VAL A 263 8.62 -0.05 -8.22
C VAL A 263 9.70 -1.09 -8.43
N LEU A 264 9.33 -2.38 -8.48
CA LEU A 264 10.30 -3.46 -8.73
C LEU A 264 10.96 -3.33 -10.11
N VAL A 265 10.20 -2.97 -11.14
CA VAL A 265 10.74 -2.72 -12.50
C VAL A 265 11.65 -1.50 -12.53
N ALA A 266 11.32 -0.42 -11.79
CA ALA A 266 12.16 0.76 -11.70
C ALA A 266 13.51 0.48 -10.98
N GLU A 267 13.49 -0.35 -9.93
CA GLU A 267 14.70 -0.81 -9.23
C GLU A 267 15.68 -1.51 -10.18
N LYS A 268 15.16 -2.30 -11.13
CA LYS A 268 15.97 -2.92 -12.18
C LYS A 268 16.80 -1.91 -12.96
N LYS A 269 16.19 -0.78 -13.38
CA LYS A 269 16.84 0.25 -14.18
C LYS A 269 17.93 1.00 -13.42
N ASN A 270 17.84 1.07 -12.08
CA ASN A 270 18.72 1.87 -11.23
C ASN A 270 19.89 1.07 -10.62
N CYS A 271 20.10 -0.20 -10.98
CA CYS A 271 21.15 -1.07 -10.39
C CYS A 271 21.09 -1.21 -8.86
N GLY A 272 20.05 -0.69 -8.19
CA GLY A 272 19.92 -0.66 -6.73
C GLY A 272 19.63 -2.03 -6.08
N VAL A 273 19.02 -2.95 -6.82
CA VAL A 273 18.63 -4.28 -6.34
C VAL A 273 19.79 -5.26 -6.30
N ALA A 274 20.89 -5.00 -7.02
CA ALA A 274 22.07 -5.84 -7.01
C ALA A 274 22.70 -5.98 -5.60
N HIS A 275 22.61 -4.94 -4.78
CA HIS A 275 23.05 -4.98 -3.38
C HIS A 275 22.09 -5.73 -2.44
N MET A 276 20.82 -5.89 -2.82
CA MET A 276 19.84 -6.60 -1.98
C MET A 276 19.95 -8.11 -2.05
N LEU A 277 20.60 -8.64 -3.07
CA LEU A 277 20.62 -10.07 -3.36
C LEU A 277 21.96 -10.74 -3.01
N ASN A 278 22.80 -10.13 -2.17
CA ASN A 278 24.05 -10.63 -1.59
C ASN A 278 25.03 -11.38 -2.52
N ASP A 279 24.76 -11.45 -3.83
CA ASP A 279 25.55 -12.24 -4.78
C ASP A 279 25.62 -11.55 -6.14
N ILE A 280 26.33 -10.41 -6.27
CA ILE A 280 26.78 -10.01 -7.62
C ILE A 280 28.05 -9.14 -7.50
N ASP A 281 29.19 -9.78 -7.63
CA ASP A 281 30.43 -9.21 -8.16
C ASP A 281 30.31 -9.04 -9.67
N SER A 282 29.58 -8.09 -10.14
CA SER A 282 29.75 -7.50 -11.48
C SER A 282 28.51 -6.75 -11.94
N CYS A 283 28.55 -5.45 -11.84
CA CYS A 283 27.71 -4.56 -12.64
C CYS A 283 28.25 -4.56 -14.09
N GLY A 284 27.89 -5.57 -14.86
CA GLY A 284 28.17 -5.64 -16.31
C GLY A 284 26.89 -5.27 -17.08
N ASP A 285 27.04 -4.51 -18.14
CA ASP A 285 26.04 -3.87 -18.98
C ASP A 285 25.01 -4.79 -19.71
N HIS A 286 24.95 -6.09 -19.34
CA HIS A 286 24.14 -7.09 -20.04
C HIS A 286 23.40 -8.04 -19.09
N THR A 287 22.48 -7.55 -18.24
CA THR A 287 21.51 -8.45 -17.62
C THR A 287 20.24 -8.50 -18.44
N ASP A 288 20.00 -9.66 -19.03
CA ASP A 288 18.83 -10.03 -19.83
C ASP A 288 17.54 -9.79 -19.03
N ASN A 289 16.47 -9.31 -19.68
CA ASN A 289 15.18 -9.01 -19.08
C ASN A 289 14.55 -10.20 -18.36
N THR A 290 14.92 -11.42 -18.75
CA THR A 290 14.46 -12.69 -18.20
C THR A 290 15.05 -13.01 -16.82
N ASP A 291 16.31 -12.71 -16.56
CA ASP A 291 16.98 -13.08 -15.31
C ASP A 291 16.43 -12.29 -14.07
N PHE A 292 16.15 -11.01 -14.25
CA PHE A 292 15.60 -10.18 -13.17
C PHE A 292 14.14 -10.54 -12.81
N SER A 293 13.32 -10.81 -13.81
CA SER A 293 11.93 -11.26 -13.61
C SER A 293 11.89 -12.60 -12.86
N LEU A 294 12.82 -13.50 -13.16
CA LEU A 294 12.99 -14.79 -12.47
C LEU A 294 13.39 -14.60 -11.00
N LYS A 295 14.31 -13.68 -10.70
CA LYS A 295 14.74 -13.41 -9.31
C LYS A 295 13.63 -12.84 -8.45
N ILE A 296 12.85 -11.88 -8.96
CA ILE A 296 11.68 -11.35 -8.23
C ILE A 296 10.64 -12.45 -8.01
N HIS A 297 10.40 -13.27 -9.02
CA HIS A 297 9.48 -14.38 -8.91
C HIS A 297 9.95 -15.39 -7.85
N ASP A 298 11.24 -15.67 -7.77
CA ASP A 298 11.82 -16.56 -6.75
C ASP A 298 11.72 -15.98 -5.34
N ILE A 299 11.91 -14.67 -5.17
CA ILE A 299 11.70 -14.00 -3.88
C ILE A 299 10.23 -14.12 -3.48
N MET A 300 9.32 -13.77 -4.39
CA MET A 300 7.87 -13.78 -4.12
C MET A 300 7.30 -15.18 -3.85
N LYS A 301 7.94 -16.24 -4.32
CA LYS A 301 7.56 -17.62 -3.98
C LYS A 301 7.71 -17.96 -2.50
N ASN A 302 8.65 -17.31 -1.82
CA ASN A 302 8.95 -17.55 -0.41
C ASN A 302 8.11 -16.67 0.53
N ILE A 303 7.41 -15.67 -0.02
CA ILE A 303 6.60 -14.71 0.73
C ILE A 303 5.12 -15.06 0.52
N ARG A 304 4.34 -15.17 1.60
CA ARG A 304 2.89 -15.30 1.48
C ARG A 304 2.27 -14.01 0.97
N ILE A 305 1.27 -14.12 0.12
CA ILE A 305 0.58 -12.97 -0.45
C ILE A 305 -0.82 -12.87 0.14
N ALA A 306 -1.11 -11.76 0.80
CA ALA A 306 -2.43 -11.46 1.35
C ALA A 306 -3.13 -10.36 0.53
N ALA A 307 -4.33 -10.67 0.04
CA ALA A 307 -5.15 -9.75 -0.76
C ALA A 307 -6.44 -9.37 -0.03
N LEU A 308 -6.83 -8.10 -0.08
CA LEU A 308 -8.02 -7.59 0.62
C LEU A 308 -9.33 -8.22 0.11
N GLY A 309 -9.37 -8.67 -1.15
CA GLY A 309 -10.57 -9.28 -1.75
C GLY A 309 -10.41 -9.54 -3.25
N ASN A 310 -11.47 -10.05 -3.89
CA ASN A 310 -11.51 -10.56 -5.26
C ASN A 310 -10.91 -9.64 -6.34
N VAL A 311 -11.09 -8.31 -6.22
CA VAL A 311 -10.54 -7.35 -7.22
C VAL A 311 -9.02 -7.31 -7.15
N THR A 312 -8.47 -7.35 -5.94
CA THR A 312 -7.02 -7.38 -5.70
C THR A 312 -6.44 -8.73 -6.07
N GLU A 313 -7.11 -9.82 -5.74
CA GLU A 313 -6.76 -11.19 -6.11
C GLU A 313 -6.65 -11.35 -7.62
N LYS A 314 -7.66 -10.93 -8.39
CA LYS A 314 -7.62 -10.94 -9.86
C LYS A 314 -6.50 -10.08 -10.45
N ALA A 315 -6.12 -9.00 -9.78
CA ALA A 315 -4.98 -8.18 -10.22
C ALA A 315 -3.65 -8.92 -10.00
N LEU A 316 -3.51 -9.67 -8.90
CA LEU A 316 -2.37 -10.54 -8.64
C LEU A 316 -2.29 -11.67 -9.66
N GLU A 317 -3.41 -12.36 -9.94
CA GLU A 317 -3.47 -13.44 -10.93
C GLU A 317 -3.04 -12.97 -12.32
N LYS A 318 -3.51 -11.78 -12.76
CA LYS A 318 -3.08 -11.16 -14.04
C LYS A 318 -1.59 -10.84 -14.06
N ALA A 319 -1.00 -10.60 -12.91
CA ALA A 319 0.43 -10.36 -12.75
C ALA A 319 1.27 -11.66 -12.58
N GLY A 320 0.61 -12.83 -12.60
CA GLY A 320 1.26 -14.14 -12.44
C GLY A 320 1.50 -14.55 -10.98
N TYR A 321 0.82 -13.94 -10.01
CA TYR A 321 0.92 -14.26 -8.59
C TYR A 321 -0.40 -14.82 -8.05
N HIS A 322 -0.30 -15.67 -7.04
CA HIS A 322 -1.44 -16.23 -6.33
C HIS A 322 -1.58 -15.58 -4.95
N ALA A 323 -2.79 -15.27 -4.51
CA ALA A 323 -3.03 -14.82 -3.15
C ALA A 323 -3.23 -16.04 -2.23
N ASP A 324 -2.37 -16.19 -1.22
CA ASP A 324 -2.45 -17.26 -0.22
C ASP A 324 -3.54 -16.99 0.82
N ILE A 325 -3.81 -15.71 1.09
CA ILE A 325 -4.71 -15.26 2.14
C ILE A 325 -5.68 -14.22 1.57
N VAL A 326 -6.98 -14.55 1.56
CA VAL A 326 -8.06 -13.65 1.15
C VAL A 326 -9.18 -13.75 2.19
N PRO A 327 -9.55 -12.66 2.87
CA PRO A 327 -10.62 -12.69 3.85
C PRO A 327 -12.00 -12.80 3.20
N GLU A 328 -12.98 -13.32 3.91
CA GLU A 328 -14.39 -13.37 3.45
C GLU A 328 -15.00 -11.96 3.32
N VAL A 329 -14.62 -11.06 4.22
CA VAL A 329 -15.04 -9.65 4.21
C VAL A 329 -13.86 -8.76 3.82
N GLY A 330 -14.01 -7.99 2.76
CA GLY A 330 -12.96 -7.17 2.16
C GLY A 330 -12.67 -5.87 2.91
N ASP A 331 -12.27 -5.96 4.17
CA ASP A 331 -11.77 -4.83 4.96
C ASP A 331 -10.44 -5.15 5.65
N ILE A 332 -9.78 -4.12 6.19
CA ILE A 332 -8.45 -4.26 6.79
C ILE A 332 -8.47 -5.14 8.04
N GLU A 333 -9.51 -5.05 8.86
CA GLU A 333 -9.59 -5.78 10.13
C GLU A 333 -9.69 -7.28 9.87
N HIS A 334 -10.55 -7.68 8.92
CA HIS A 334 -10.67 -9.07 8.50
C HIS A 334 -9.42 -9.57 7.78
N LEU A 335 -8.75 -8.73 6.96
CA LEU A 335 -7.48 -9.10 6.32
C LEU A 335 -6.41 -9.43 7.36
N ILE A 336 -6.20 -8.55 8.35
CA ILE A 336 -5.19 -8.78 9.38
C ILE A 336 -5.56 -9.95 10.30
N SER A 337 -6.84 -10.14 10.60
CA SER A 337 -7.33 -11.33 11.31
C SER A 337 -7.04 -12.60 10.53
N ALA A 338 -7.32 -12.64 9.23
CA ALA A 338 -7.05 -13.80 8.37
C ALA A 338 -5.56 -14.16 8.32
N ILE A 339 -4.68 -13.15 8.27
CA ILE A 339 -3.22 -13.35 8.38
C ILE A 339 -2.87 -13.97 9.75
N GLY A 340 -3.45 -13.44 10.83
CA GLY A 340 -3.26 -13.98 12.17
C GLY A 340 -3.69 -15.44 12.29
N ASP A 341 -4.85 -15.80 11.75
CA ASP A 341 -5.37 -17.16 11.75
C ASP A 341 -4.51 -18.12 10.93
N TYR A 342 -3.98 -17.65 9.79
CA TYR A 342 -3.08 -18.41 8.94
C TYR A 342 -1.82 -18.83 9.72
N TYR A 343 -1.10 -17.88 10.31
CA TYR A 343 0.13 -18.13 11.06
C TYR A 343 -0.11 -18.85 12.39
N PHE A 344 -1.27 -18.67 13.02
CA PHE A 344 -1.62 -19.42 14.22
C PHE A 344 -1.83 -20.91 13.93
N ARG A 345 -2.35 -21.28 12.76
CA ARG A 345 -2.52 -22.67 12.33
C ARG A 345 -1.18 -23.30 11.94
N GLU A 346 -0.33 -22.58 11.19
CA GLU A 346 1.01 -23.08 10.82
C GLU A 346 1.89 -23.40 12.04
N LYS A 347 1.82 -22.60 13.11
CA LYS A 347 2.58 -22.84 14.34
C LYS A 347 2.13 -24.06 15.15
N ARG A 348 0.99 -24.65 14.82
CA ARG A 348 0.44 -25.84 15.51
C ARG A 348 0.67 -27.14 14.76
N GLN A 349 1.16 -27.09 13.55
CA GLN A 349 1.61 -28.24 12.75
C GLN A 349 3.12 -28.44 12.92
#